data_8d30ef5b9ea23a1a873408e82ce9743e
#
_entry.id   8d30ef5b9ea23a1a873408e82ce9743e
#
_cell.length_a   1.000
_cell.length_b   1.000
_cell.length_c   1.000
_cell.angle_alpha   90.00
_cell.angle_beta   90.00
_cell.angle_gamma   90.00
#
_symmetry.space_group_name_H-M   'P 1'
#
loop_
_entity.id
_entity.type
_entity.pdbx_description
1 polymer ?
#
loop_
_entity_poly.entity_id
_entity_poly.type
_entity_poly.pdbx_seq_one_letter_code
_entity_poly.pdbx_strand_id
1 'polypeptide(L)'
;MKNVLTIAGSDSCGGAGIQADLKTMSALGVYGMSVISAVTAQNTKGVIAVQEITKEIVEAQIRAIFDDIKVDSVKIGMVSNSEIIRTIRELLIEYKVKNIVLDPVMISKSGYYLLKPEAIEELKKLIKIVDIVTPNIPEAEELSNMKITCQEEMMEAALKINKLGAKNVLVKGGHRCNDATDILYYDKKFITLEGKRISTKNTHGTGCTLSSAIASYIAKGYSIEDSVKLSKEYITLAIKNSFPIGHGVGPVGHFIDLYERANLNYK
;
A
#
# COMPACT_ATOMS: atom_id res chain seq x y z
N MET A 1 10.41 -1.52 -20.36
CA MET A 1 9.49 -1.04 -19.33
C MET A 1 9.75 -1.84 -18.07
N LYS A 2 9.58 -1.26 -16.88
CA LYS A 2 9.70 -1.99 -15.61
C LYS A 2 8.38 -2.66 -15.26
N ASN A 3 8.42 -3.86 -14.69
CA ASN A 3 7.26 -4.69 -14.39
C ASN A 3 7.03 -4.73 -12.87
N VAL A 4 5.86 -4.32 -12.41
CA VAL A 4 5.48 -4.27 -10.99
C VAL A 4 4.26 -5.15 -10.77
N LEU A 5 4.33 -6.06 -9.81
CA LEU A 5 3.23 -6.93 -9.42
C LEU A 5 2.55 -6.38 -8.18
N THR A 6 1.22 -6.20 -8.20
CA THR A 6 0.44 -6.05 -6.99
C THR A 6 -0.23 -7.36 -6.59
N ILE A 7 -0.21 -7.68 -5.30
CA ILE A 7 -0.94 -8.78 -4.68
C ILE A 7 -1.90 -8.17 -3.68
N ALA A 8 -3.19 -8.05 -4.03
CA ALA A 8 -4.16 -7.35 -3.18
C ALA A 8 -5.61 -7.72 -3.52
N GLY A 9 -6.54 -7.24 -2.73
CA GLY A 9 -7.97 -7.32 -3.00
C GLY A 9 -8.38 -6.40 -4.14
N SER A 10 -9.48 -6.77 -4.82
CA SER A 10 -10.12 -5.97 -5.87
C SER A 10 -11.22 -5.09 -5.28
N ASP A 11 -11.16 -3.79 -5.53
CA ASP A 11 -12.18 -2.79 -5.17
C ASP A 11 -13.08 -2.47 -6.36
N SER A 12 -14.34 -2.91 -6.31
CA SER A 12 -15.33 -2.67 -7.38
C SER A 12 -15.61 -1.18 -7.61
N CYS A 13 -15.39 -0.32 -6.61
CA CYS A 13 -15.49 1.14 -6.73
C CYS A 13 -14.30 1.75 -7.51
N GLY A 14 -13.19 1.03 -7.60
CA GLY A 14 -12.03 1.43 -8.39
C GLY A 14 -11.10 2.45 -7.71
N GLY A 15 -11.34 2.80 -6.45
CA GLY A 15 -10.57 3.82 -5.72
C GLY A 15 -9.41 3.28 -4.88
N ALA A 16 -9.45 1.99 -4.52
CA ALA A 16 -8.43 1.31 -3.73
C ALA A 16 -8.05 -0.04 -4.35
N GLY A 17 -7.38 -0.92 -3.59
CA GLY A 17 -7.01 -2.25 -4.02
C GLY A 17 -6.19 -2.28 -5.30
N ILE A 18 -6.26 -3.39 -6.03
CA ILE A 18 -5.53 -3.55 -7.30
C ILE A 18 -5.87 -2.46 -8.32
N GLN A 19 -7.07 -1.88 -8.27
CA GLN A 19 -7.47 -0.83 -9.21
C GLN A 19 -6.69 0.48 -8.96
N ALA A 20 -6.52 0.89 -7.72
CA ALA A 20 -5.67 2.03 -7.37
C ALA A 20 -4.20 1.73 -7.68
N ASP A 21 -3.76 0.50 -7.41
CA ASP A 21 -2.39 0.06 -7.66
C ASP A 21 -2.05 0.14 -9.16
N LEU A 22 -2.87 -0.47 -10.01
CA LEU A 22 -2.66 -0.48 -11.46
C LEU A 22 -2.75 0.93 -12.08
N LYS A 23 -3.69 1.78 -11.61
CA LYS A 23 -3.76 3.19 -12.01
C LYS A 23 -2.48 3.94 -11.65
N THR A 24 -1.97 3.73 -10.42
CA THR A 24 -0.73 4.35 -9.94
C THR A 24 0.47 3.90 -10.76
N MET A 25 0.61 2.59 -10.98
CA MET A 25 1.68 2.00 -11.79
C MET A 25 1.66 2.54 -13.21
N SER A 26 0.48 2.61 -13.83
CA SER A 26 0.29 3.19 -15.17
C SER A 26 0.64 4.67 -15.21
N ALA A 27 0.18 5.46 -14.24
CA ALA A 27 0.48 6.88 -14.14
C ALA A 27 1.98 7.15 -13.99
N LEU A 28 2.70 6.26 -13.31
CA LEU A 28 4.13 6.35 -13.10
C LEU A 28 4.96 5.65 -14.19
N GLY A 29 4.34 5.15 -15.27
CA GLY A 29 5.01 4.62 -16.45
C GLY A 29 5.73 3.28 -16.22
N VAL A 30 5.17 2.41 -15.38
CA VAL A 30 5.59 1.02 -15.23
C VAL A 30 4.46 0.08 -15.66
N TYR A 31 4.79 -1.14 -16.07
CA TYR A 31 3.79 -2.15 -16.41
C TYR A 31 3.27 -2.81 -15.13
N GLY A 32 2.00 -2.60 -14.82
CA GLY A 32 1.34 -3.16 -13.63
C GLY A 32 0.68 -4.50 -13.94
N MET A 33 0.98 -5.50 -13.10
CA MET A 33 0.34 -6.82 -13.10
C MET A 33 -0.36 -7.03 -11.77
N SER A 34 -1.34 -7.93 -11.69
CA SER A 34 -2.09 -8.16 -10.45
C SER A 34 -2.35 -9.63 -10.16
N VAL A 35 -2.20 -9.98 -8.88
CA VAL A 35 -2.71 -11.19 -8.24
C VAL A 35 -3.85 -10.77 -7.32
N ILE A 36 -5.03 -11.34 -7.50
CA ILE A 36 -6.21 -11.01 -6.72
C ILE A 36 -6.30 -11.93 -5.51
N SER A 37 -6.29 -11.36 -4.30
CA SER A 37 -6.44 -12.09 -3.03
C SER A 37 -7.89 -12.19 -2.55
N ALA A 38 -8.72 -11.20 -2.92
CA ALA A 38 -10.13 -11.16 -2.59
C ALA A 38 -10.87 -10.24 -3.57
N VAL A 39 -12.19 -10.45 -3.74
CA VAL A 39 -13.08 -9.55 -4.46
C VAL A 39 -14.00 -8.88 -3.46
N THR A 40 -14.10 -7.55 -3.47
CA THR A 40 -15.02 -6.82 -2.61
C THR A 40 -16.23 -6.31 -3.40
N ALA A 41 -17.42 -6.43 -2.83
CA ALA A 41 -18.56 -5.62 -3.20
C ALA A 41 -18.47 -4.32 -2.40
N GLN A 42 -17.96 -3.26 -3.02
CA GLN A 42 -17.61 -2.02 -2.36
C GLN A 42 -18.05 -0.82 -3.19
N ASN A 43 -18.43 0.25 -2.51
CA ASN A 43 -18.69 1.56 -3.10
C ASN A 43 -18.08 2.67 -2.24
N THR A 44 -18.36 3.94 -2.57
CA THR A 44 -17.80 5.09 -1.83
C THR A 44 -18.26 5.19 -0.38
N LYS A 45 -19.33 4.48 0.02
CA LYS A 45 -19.84 4.45 1.40
C LYS A 45 -19.18 3.37 2.25
N GLY A 46 -18.69 2.28 1.63
CA GLY A 46 -18.02 1.22 2.37
C GLY A 46 -18.04 -0.14 1.68
N VAL A 47 -17.50 -1.13 2.38
CA VAL A 47 -17.46 -2.54 1.99
C VAL A 47 -18.78 -3.19 2.42
N ILE A 48 -19.46 -3.84 1.47
CA ILE A 48 -20.75 -4.55 1.66
C ILE A 48 -20.49 -6.04 1.87
N ALA A 49 -19.61 -6.62 1.05
CA ALA A 49 -19.25 -8.04 1.12
C ALA A 49 -17.82 -8.26 0.61
N VAL A 50 -17.20 -9.33 1.06
CA VAL A 50 -15.88 -9.77 0.64
C VAL A 50 -15.93 -11.26 0.30
N GLN A 51 -15.44 -11.64 -0.87
CA GLN A 51 -15.16 -13.02 -1.23
C GLN A 51 -13.66 -13.21 -1.31
N GLU A 52 -13.11 -14.02 -0.42
CA GLU A 52 -11.71 -14.43 -0.46
C GLU A 52 -11.48 -15.34 -1.66
N ILE A 53 -10.36 -15.16 -2.35
CA ILE A 53 -9.89 -16.09 -3.37
C ILE A 53 -9.20 -17.26 -2.64
N THR A 54 -9.37 -18.48 -3.14
CA THR A 54 -8.73 -19.64 -2.51
C THR A 54 -7.21 -19.56 -2.65
N LYS A 55 -6.48 -20.13 -1.70
CA LYS A 55 -5.01 -20.12 -1.71
C LYS A 55 -4.44 -20.77 -2.97
N GLU A 56 -5.11 -21.80 -3.49
CA GLU A 56 -4.69 -22.51 -4.71
C GLU A 56 -4.74 -21.57 -5.94
N ILE A 57 -5.76 -20.74 -6.03
CA ILE A 57 -5.87 -19.76 -7.14
C ILE A 57 -4.88 -18.61 -6.93
N VAL A 58 -4.66 -18.15 -5.69
CA VAL A 58 -3.62 -17.15 -5.40
C VAL A 58 -2.24 -17.70 -5.77
N GLU A 59 -1.92 -18.93 -5.41
CA GLU A 59 -0.69 -19.61 -5.80
C GLU A 59 -0.55 -19.70 -7.31
N ALA A 60 -1.59 -20.18 -8.01
CA ALA A 60 -1.59 -20.32 -9.46
C ALA A 60 -1.35 -18.98 -10.18
N GLN A 61 -1.98 -17.89 -9.70
CA GLN A 61 -1.74 -16.54 -10.24
C GLN A 61 -0.28 -16.10 -10.06
N ILE A 62 0.30 -16.33 -8.87
CA ILE A 62 1.68 -15.95 -8.57
C ILE A 62 2.65 -16.73 -9.47
N ARG A 63 2.49 -18.07 -9.55
CA ARG A 63 3.33 -18.92 -10.39
C ARG A 63 3.22 -18.54 -11.87
N ALA A 64 2.01 -18.34 -12.39
CA ALA A 64 1.78 -17.92 -13.77
C ALA A 64 2.55 -16.64 -14.16
N ILE A 65 2.70 -15.69 -13.22
CA ILE A 65 3.47 -14.48 -13.45
C ILE A 65 4.98 -14.76 -13.36
N PHE A 66 5.45 -15.37 -12.27
CA PHE A 66 6.89 -15.51 -12.04
C PHE A 66 7.58 -16.53 -12.95
N ASP A 67 6.83 -17.52 -13.46
CA ASP A 67 7.34 -18.53 -14.41
C ASP A 67 7.60 -17.94 -15.81
N ASP A 68 6.93 -16.82 -16.17
CA ASP A 68 6.99 -16.22 -17.52
C ASP A 68 7.60 -14.81 -17.51
N ILE A 69 7.30 -14.00 -16.50
CA ILE A 69 7.58 -12.57 -16.53
C ILE A 69 8.59 -12.19 -15.45
N LYS A 70 9.64 -11.45 -15.84
CA LYS A 70 10.56 -10.84 -14.88
C LYS A 70 9.83 -9.74 -14.12
N VAL A 71 9.67 -9.91 -12.80
CA VAL A 71 9.10 -8.90 -11.88
C VAL A 71 10.23 -8.07 -11.27
N ASP A 72 10.18 -6.74 -11.40
CA ASP A 72 11.19 -5.82 -10.87
C ASP A 72 10.88 -5.37 -9.42
N SER A 73 9.60 -5.31 -9.03
CA SER A 73 9.16 -5.13 -7.63
C SER A 73 7.77 -5.70 -7.39
N VAL A 74 7.46 -5.95 -6.12
CA VAL A 74 6.14 -6.45 -5.68
C VAL A 74 5.56 -5.49 -4.64
N LYS A 75 4.29 -5.13 -4.79
CA LYS A 75 3.49 -4.48 -3.75
C LYS A 75 2.50 -5.48 -3.20
N ILE A 76 2.44 -5.62 -1.89
CA ILE A 76 1.42 -6.42 -1.20
C ILE A 76 0.49 -5.46 -0.48
N GLY A 77 -0.82 -5.60 -0.73
CA GLY A 77 -1.86 -4.81 -0.05
C GLY A 77 -2.75 -5.68 0.83
N MET A 78 -4.07 -5.57 0.66
CA MET A 78 -5.03 -6.36 1.43
C MET A 78 -4.86 -7.86 1.19
N VAL A 79 -4.52 -8.57 2.25
CA VAL A 79 -4.47 -10.04 2.35
C VAL A 79 -5.22 -10.44 3.63
N SER A 80 -6.25 -11.26 3.53
CA SER A 80 -7.29 -11.35 4.56
C SER A 80 -7.06 -12.43 5.61
N ASN A 81 -6.39 -13.55 5.26
CA ASN A 81 -6.28 -14.71 6.13
C ASN A 81 -4.87 -15.34 6.14
N SER A 82 -4.62 -16.15 7.14
CA SER A 82 -3.33 -16.78 7.41
C SER A 82 -2.83 -17.69 6.27
N GLU A 83 -3.73 -18.41 5.59
CA GLU A 83 -3.34 -19.33 4.52
C GLU A 83 -2.82 -18.56 3.30
N ILE A 84 -3.54 -17.51 2.87
CA ILE A 84 -3.13 -16.66 1.76
C ILE A 84 -1.80 -15.97 2.08
N ILE A 85 -1.65 -15.41 3.29
CA ILE A 85 -0.40 -14.73 3.71
C ILE A 85 0.78 -15.71 3.68
N ARG A 86 0.59 -16.93 4.19
CA ARG A 86 1.61 -17.97 4.18
C ARG A 86 1.99 -18.36 2.76
N THR A 87 1.01 -18.62 1.90
CA THR A 87 1.23 -18.97 0.49
C THR A 87 2.02 -17.87 -0.23
N ILE A 88 1.64 -16.62 -0.08
CA ILE A 88 2.37 -15.48 -0.66
C ILE A 88 3.81 -15.45 -0.15
N ARG A 89 4.02 -15.55 1.18
CA ARG A 89 5.36 -15.52 1.78
C ARG A 89 6.25 -16.64 1.26
N GLU A 90 5.74 -17.87 1.19
CA GLU A 90 6.48 -19.04 0.73
C GLU A 90 6.89 -18.92 -0.73
N LEU A 91 5.98 -18.47 -1.60
CA LEU A 91 6.28 -18.24 -3.01
C LEU A 91 7.28 -17.11 -3.24
N LEU A 92 7.16 -15.99 -2.52
CA LEU A 92 8.13 -14.90 -2.62
C LEU A 92 9.55 -15.34 -2.19
N ILE A 93 9.64 -16.25 -1.21
CA ILE A 93 10.91 -16.88 -0.82
C ILE A 93 11.42 -17.84 -1.91
N GLU A 94 10.54 -18.72 -2.42
CA GLU A 94 10.85 -19.69 -3.48
C GLU A 94 11.43 -19.00 -4.72
N TYR A 95 10.76 -17.94 -5.20
CA TYR A 95 11.20 -17.14 -6.36
C TYR A 95 12.31 -16.12 -6.02
N LYS A 96 12.78 -16.05 -4.77
CA LYS A 96 13.85 -15.13 -4.31
C LYS A 96 13.54 -13.68 -4.67
N VAL A 97 12.29 -13.29 -4.49
CA VAL A 97 11.78 -11.96 -4.86
C VAL A 97 12.47 -10.87 -4.05
N LYS A 98 12.79 -9.78 -4.71
CA LYS A 98 13.37 -8.56 -4.12
C LYS A 98 12.45 -7.37 -4.37
N ASN A 99 12.70 -6.27 -3.67
CA ASN A 99 11.94 -5.03 -3.83
C ASN A 99 10.47 -5.21 -3.45
N ILE A 100 10.22 -5.76 -2.25
CA ILE A 100 8.88 -6.04 -1.75
C ILE A 100 8.42 -4.89 -0.86
N VAL A 101 7.30 -4.27 -1.23
CA VAL A 101 6.61 -3.22 -0.47
C VAL A 101 5.34 -3.82 0.14
N LEU A 102 5.20 -3.77 1.45
CA LEU A 102 4.02 -4.25 2.17
C LEU A 102 3.23 -3.07 2.75
N ASP A 103 2.00 -2.89 2.31
CA ASP A 103 0.99 -2.06 2.98
C ASP A 103 0.15 -2.99 3.88
N PRO A 104 0.34 -2.97 5.20
CA PRO A 104 -0.25 -3.95 6.11
C PRO A 104 -1.71 -3.62 6.43
N VAL A 105 -2.55 -3.60 5.40
CA VAL A 105 -3.95 -3.17 5.50
C VAL A 105 -4.74 -4.08 6.44
N MET A 106 -5.19 -3.53 7.56
CA MET A 106 -5.97 -4.27 8.58
C MET A 106 -7.45 -3.90 8.58
N ILE A 107 -7.75 -2.60 8.41
CA ILE A 107 -9.10 -2.07 8.49
C ILE A 107 -9.35 -1.11 7.31
N SER A 108 -10.52 -1.23 6.68
CA SER A 108 -10.94 -0.29 5.64
C SER A 108 -11.25 1.09 6.21
N LYS A 109 -11.30 2.12 5.36
CA LYS A 109 -11.73 3.47 5.79
C LYS A 109 -13.14 3.52 6.37
N SER A 110 -13.99 2.58 6.02
CA SER A 110 -15.34 2.45 6.57
C SER A 110 -15.41 1.66 7.88
N GLY A 111 -14.27 1.22 8.44
CA GLY A 111 -14.20 0.45 9.68
C GLY A 111 -14.41 -1.05 9.51
N TYR A 112 -14.48 -1.57 8.28
CA TYR A 112 -14.58 -3.01 8.03
C TYR A 112 -13.23 -3.69 8.24
N TYR A 113 -13.18 -4.76 9.04
CA TYR A 113 -11.97 -5.56 9.27
C TYR A 113 -11.62 -6.34 8.00
N LEU A 114 -10.47 -6.04 7.41
CA LEU A 114 -9.97 -6.66 6.19
C LEU A 114 -8.96 -7.77 6.47
N LEU A 115 -8.26 -7.70 7.60
CA LEU A 115 -7.37 -8.73 8.11
C LEU A 115 -8.04 -9.42 9.29
N LYS A 116 -8.10 -10.73 9.27
CA LYS A 116 -8.61 -11.52 10.39
C LYS A 116 -7.60 -11.46 11.56
N PRO A 117 -8.05 -11.32 12.81
CA PRO A 117 -7.12 -11.21 13.96
C PRO A 117 -6.11 -12.37 14.06
N GLU A 118 -6.55 -13.59 13.75
CA GLU A 118 -5.70 -14.77 13.73
C GLU A 118 -4.61 -14.75 12.63
N ALA A 119 -4.69 -13.83 11.69
CA ALA A 119 -3.71 -13.69 10.62
C ALA A 119 -2.55 -12.74 10.95
N ILE A 120 -2.62 -12.01 12.07
CA ILE A 120 -1.59 -11.04 12.48
C ILE A 120 -0.22 -11.70 12.64
N GLU A 121 -0.15 -12.90 13.22
CA GLU A 121 1.11 -13.62 13.39
C GLU A 121 1.73 -14.06 12.05
N GLU A 122 0.94 -14.45 11.07
CA GLU A 122 1.44 -14.74 9.72
C GLU A 122 1.88 -13.45 9.01
N LEU A 123 1.17 -12.33 9.22
CA LEU A 123 1.60 -11.03 8.73
C LEU A 123 2.96 -10.61 9.30
N LYS A 124 3.21 -10.83 10.60
CA LYS A 124 4.53 -10.58 11.22
C LYS A 124 5.63 -11.46 10.62
N LYS A 125 5.30 -12.69 10.19
CA LYS A 125 6.26 -13.54 9.46
C LYS A 125 6.53 -13.03 8.04
N LEU A 126 5.51 -12.49 7.35
CA LEU A 126 5.66 -11.85 6.05
C LEU A 126 6.52 -10.58 6.14
N ILE A 127 6.36 -9.78 7.20
CA ILE A 127 7.17 -8.57 7.47
C ILE A 127 8.68 -8.87 7.46
N LYS A 128 9.11 -10.07 7.86
CA LYS A 128 10.53 -10.44 7.91
C LYS A 128 11.22 -10.53 6.55
N ILE A 129 10.46 -10.67 5.47
CA ILE A 129 11.01 -10.82 4.12
C ILE A 129 10.82 -9.59 3.23
N VAL A 130 10.11 -8.55 3.72
CA VAL A 130 9.84 -7.36 2.91
C VAL A 130 10.96 -6.32 3.03
N ASP A 131 11.12 -5.51 1.99
CA ASP A 131 12.12 -4.45 1.95
C ASP A 131 11.61 -3.19 2.66
N ILE A 132 10.31 -2.91 2.58
CA ILE A 132 9.68 -1.81 3.31
C ILE A 132 8.24 -2.17 3.70
N VAL A 133 7.84 -1.82 4.92
CA VAL A 133 6.46 -1.86 5.38
C VAL A 133 5.94 -0.45 5.63
N THR A 134 4.67 -0.19 5.27
CA THR A 134 4.09 1.17 5.26
C THR A 134 2.83 1.28 6.14
N PRO A 135 2.88 1.01 7.45
CA PRO A 135 1.72 1.08 8.32
C PRO A 135 1.22 2.53 8.51
N ASN A 136 -0.09 2.71 8.58
CA ASN A 136 -0.68 3.91 9.18
C ASN A 136 -0.59 3.84 10.72
N ILE A 137 -1.03 4.89 11.44
CA ILE A 137 -0.92 4.93 12.91
C ILE A 137 -1.64 3.75 13.58
N PRO A 138 -2.93 3.43 13.30
CA PRO A 138 -3.58 2.27 13.90
C PRO A 138 -2.86 0.94 13.60
N GLU A 139 -2.38 0.75 12.39
CA GLU A 139 -1.61 -0.44 11.99
C GLU A 139 -0.24 -0.50 12.70
N ALA A 140 0.41 0.65 12.86
CA ALA A 140 1.67 0.74 13.59
C ALA A 140 1.49 0.48 15.09
N GLU A 141 0.39 0.96 15.70
CA GLU A 141 0.01 0.64 17.08
C GLU A 141 -0.17 -0.87 17.27
N GLU A 142 -0.90 -1.54 16.37
CA GLU A 142 -1.12 -2.98 16.43
C GLU A 142 0.18 -3.77 16.28
N LEU A 143 1.02 -3.42 15.29
CA LEU A 143 2.28 -4.13 15.03
C LEU A 143 3.32 -3.89 16.13
N SER A 144 3.37 -2.72 16.74
CA SER A 144 4.34 -2.35 17.76
C SER A 144 3.86 -2.62 19.20
N ASN A 145 2.58 -2.93 19.37
CA ASN A 145 1.91 -3.07 20.66
C ASN A 145 2.13 -1.84 21.57
N MET A 146 1.91 -0.64 21.02
CA MET A 146 2.00 0.62 21.75
C MET A 146 1.03 1.66 21.19
N LYS A 147 0.67 2.67 21.98
CA LYS A 147 -0.10 3.81 21.51
C LYS A 147 0.80 4.86 20.86
N ILE A 148 0.26 5.58 19.88
CA ILE A 148 0.99 6.60 19.11
C ILE A 148 0.17 7.89 19.11
N THR A 149 0.66 8.89 19.84
CA THR A 149 0.02 10.21 19.97
C THR A 149 0.91 11.35 19.46
N CYS A 150 2.23 11.13 19.41
CA CYS A 150 3.23 12.10 18.98
C CYS A 150 4.21 11.52 17.96
N GLN A 151 5.12 12.35 17.47
CA GLN A 151 6.09 11.97 16.44
C GLN A 151 7.17 11.05 17.01
N GLU A 152 7.58 11.27 18.25
CA GLU A 152 8.57 10.44 18.96
C GLU A 152 8.06 9.01 19.11
N GLU A 153 6.78 8.83 19.41
CA GLU A 153 6.14 7.51 19.48
C GLU A 153 6.02 6.84 18.10
N MET A 154 5.86 7.61 17.02
CA MET A 154 5.95 7.06 15.65
C MET A 154 7.36 6.51 15.36
N MET A 155 8.41 7.20 15.81
CA MET A 155 9.79 6.74 15.69
C MET A 155 10.02 5.47 16.50
N GLU A 156 9.54 5.42 17.76
CA GLU A 156 9.63 4.22 18.59
C GLU A 156 8.88 3.03 17.98
N ALA A 157 7.66 3.25 17.47
CA ALA A 157 6.89 2.22 16.78
C ALA A 157 7.62 1.70 15.54
N ALA A 158 8.24 2.58 14.74
CA ALA A 158 9.05 2.18 13.60
C ALA A 158 10.22 1.27 14.00
N LEU A 159 10.91 1.57 15.11
CA LEU A 159 11.98 0.71 15.65
C LEU A 159 11.45 -0.66 16.11
N LYS A 160 10.30 -0.70 16.79
CA LYS A 160 9.69 -1.96 17.21
C LYS A 160 9.30 -2.82 16.02
N ILE A 161 8.73 -2.21 14.98
CA ILE A 161 8.37 -2.91 13.73
C ILE A 161 9.63 -3.37 12.97
N ASN A 162 10.69 -2.58 12.95
CA ASN A 162 11.98 -3.01 12.39
C ASN A 162 12.53 -4.25 13.14
N LYS A 163 12.40 -4.30 14.47
CA LYS A 163 12.79 -5.47 15.27
C LYS A 163 11.95 -6.72 14.97
N LEU A 164 10.75 -6.60 14.40
CA LEU A 164 10.00 -7.75 13.87
C LEU A 164 10.65 -8.35 12.62
N GLY A 165 11.56 -7.61 11.97
CA GLY A 165 12.35 -8.07 10.83
C GLY A 165 12.19 -7.25 9.56
N ALA A 166 11.30 -6.24 9.51
CA ALA A 166 11.22 -5.33 8.37
C ALA A 166 12.54 -4.56 8.18
N LYS A 167 13.08 -4.50 6.96
CA LYS A 167 14.32 -3.75 6.70
C LYS A 167 14.12 -2.25 6.88
N ASN A 168 13.03 -1.72 6.35
CA ASN A 168 12.67 -0.31 6.42
C ASN A 168 11.19 -0.17 6.81
N VAL A 169 10.85 0.92 7.50
CA VAL A 169 9.50 1.17 8.01
C VAL A 169 9.08 2.60 7.74
N LEU A 170 7.96 2.78 7.05
CA LEU A 170 7.33 4.09 6.85
C LEU A 170 6.04 4.17 7.68
N VAL A 171 6.09 4.84 8.83
CA VAL A 171 4.87 5.12 9.61
C VAL A 171 4.18 6.35 9.03
N LYS A 172 2.95 6.14 8.52
CA LYS A 172 2.15 7.18 7.84
C LYS A 172 1.38 8.03 8.86
N GLY A 173 1.64 9.34 8.91
CA GLY A 173 1.03 10.27 9.87
C GLY A 173 -0.34 10.83 9.48
N GLY A 174 -0.91 10.44 8.34
CA GLY A 174 -2.18 11.00 7.83
C GLY A 174 -3.41 10.83 8.74
N HIS A 175 -3.32 10.11 9.84
CA HIS A 175 -4.35 9.98 10.88
C HIS A 175 -4.20 10.99 12.03
N ARG A 176 -3.12 11.79 12.07
CA ARG A 176 -2.94 12.84 13.07
C ARG A 176 -3.84 14.04 12.77
N CYS A 177 -4.26 14.74 13.81
CA CYS A 177 -5.19 15.87 13.66
C CYS A 177 -4.54 17.12 13.03
N ASN A 178 -3.25 17.37 13.32
CA ASN A 178 -2.61 18.64 13.03
C ASN A 178 -1.78 18.67 11.75
N ASP A 179 -1.24 17.54 11.31
CA ASP A 179 -0.37 17.43 10.14
C ASP A 179 -0.53 16.07 9.42
N ALA A 180 0.23 15.86 8.37
CA ALA A 180 0.33 14.59 7.65
C ALA A 180 1.80 14.17 7.50
N THR A 181 2.60 14.39 8.54
CA THR A 181 4.02 14.07 8.59
C THR A 181 4.20 12.55 8.72
N ASP A 182 5.00 11.97 7.85
CA ASP A 182 5.36 10.55 7.89
C ASP A 182 6.79 10.39 8.42
N ILE A 183 7.06 9.26 9.08
CA ILE A 183 8.38 8.91 9.60
C ILE A 183 8.90 7.67 8.87
N LEU A 184 10.00 7.84 8.15
CA LEU A 184 10.73 6.75 7.52
C LEU A 184 11.93 6.36 8.40
N TYR A 185 11.96 5.09 8.82
CA TYR A 185 13.15 4.46 9.37
C TYR A 185 13.87 3.71 8.25
N TYR A 186 15.05 4.19 7.87
CA TYR A 186 15.85 3.70 6.76
C TYR A 186 17.33 3.80 7.09
N ASP A 187 18.11 2.77 6.80
CA ASP A 187 19.57 2.72 7.06
C ASP A 187 19.95 3.18 8.49
N LYS A 188 19.18 2.68 9.48
CA LYS A 188 19.35 3.02 10.92
C LYS A 188 19.18 4.51 11.25
N LYS A 189 18.55 5.28 10.38
CA LYS A 189 18.26 6.71 10.56
C LYS A 189 16.77 6.97 10.44
N PHE A 190 16.33 8.06 11.06
CA PHE A 190 14.98 8.58 10.85
C PHE A 190 15.00 9.72 9.85
N ILE A 191 14.06 9.68 8.92
CA ILE A 191 13.80 10.73 7.95
C ILE A 191 12.36 11.20 8.18
N THR A 192 12.21 12.47 8.52
CA THR A 192 10.91 13.12 8.68
C THR A 192 10.45 13.66 7.33
N LEU A 193 9.29 13.22 6.88
CA LEU A 193 8.66 13.64 5.65
C LEU A 193 7.49 14.56 6.00
N GLU A 194 7.75 15.83 6.11
CA GLU A 194 6.72 16.82 6.44
C GLU A 194 5.58 16.80 5.42
N GLY A 195 4.37 17.01 5.91
CA GLY A 195 3.18 17.06 5.09
C GLY A 195 2.11 17.95 5.69
N LYS A 196 1.59 18.89 4.91
CA LYS A 196 0.41 19.65 5.31
C LYS A 196 -0.85 18.84 5.05
N ARG A 197 -1.78 18.90 6.00
CA ARG A 197 -3.09 18.26 5.84
C ARG A 197 -3.88 18.98 4.75
N ILE A 198 -4.34 18.22 3.76
CA ILE A 198 -5.21 18.72 2.69
C ILE A 198 -6.65 18.55 3.15
N SER A 199 -7.42 19.66 3.15
CA SER A 199 -8.83 19.62 3.54
C SER A 199 -9.68 19.04 2.42
N THR A 200 -9.84 17.72 2.42
CA THR A 200 -10.72 16.97 1.51
C THR A 200 -11.28 15.74 2.20
N LYS A 201 -12.51 15.36 1.85
CA LYS A 201 -13.08 14.07 2.25
C LYS A 201 -12.69 12.93 1.28
N ASN A 202 -12.20 13.27 0.08
CA ASN A 202 -11.93 12.31 -0.99
C ASN A 202 -10.52 11.73 -0.83
N THR A 203 -10.40 10.73 0.03
CA THR A 203 -9.11 10.12 0.41
C THR A 203 -9.11 8.61 0.24
N HIS A 204 -10.09 8.07 -0.53
CA HIS A 204 -10.17 6.63 -0.78
C HIS A 204 -8.97 6.15 -1.60
N GLY A 205 -8.32 5.09 -1.13
CA GLY A 205 -7.15 4.50 -1.79
C GLY A 205 -5.81 5.21 -1.57
N THR A 206 -5.74 6.24 -0.71
CA THR A 206 -4.48 6.95 -0.43
C THR A 206 -3.33 6.02 -0.05
N GLY A 207 -3.56 5.03 0.86
CA GLY A 207 -2.55 4.07 1.27
C GLY A 207 -2.08 3.18 0.13
N CYS A 208 -3.02 2.58 -0.61
CA CYS A 208 -2.73 1.74 -1.77
C CYS A 208 -1.93 2.53 -2.83
N THR A 209 -2.33 3.76 -3.12
CA THR A 209 -1.64 4.63 -4.07
C THR A 209 -0.22 4.94 -3.63
N LEU A 210 0.01 5.28 -2.34
CA LEU A 210 1.35 5.57 -1.83
C LEU A 210 2.26 4.33 -1.92
N SER A 211 1.81 3.18 -1.43
CA SER A 211 2.62 1.95 -1.44
C SER A 211 2.91 1.46 -2.86
N SER A 212 1.99 1.61 -3.80
CA SER A 212 2.20 1.28 -5.21
C SER A 212 3.13 2.26 -5.92
N ALA A 213 3.10 3.54 -5.55
CA ALA A 213 4.07 4.52 -6.03
C ALA A 213 5.48 4.18 -5.55
N ILE A 214 5.66 3.81 -4.27
CA ILE A 214 6.94 3.36 -3.71
C ILE A 214 7.47 2.16 -4.51
N ALA A 215 6.63 1.14 -4.73
CA ALA A 215 7.01 -0.04 -5.52
C ALA A 215 7.42 0.33 -6.96
N SER A 216 6.71 1.27 -7.58
CA SER A 216 7.00 1.75 -8.93
C SER A 216 8.34 2.46 -9.03
N TYR A 217 8.68 3.32 -8.06
CA TYR A 217 9.97 4.01 -8.04
C TYR A 217 11.13 3.06 -7.71
N ILE A 218 10.95 2.12 -6.78
CA ILE A 218 11.95 1.07 -6.50
C ILE A 218 12.21 0.24 -7.78
N ALA A 219 11.17 -0.17 -8.50
CA ALA A 219 11.31 -0.89 -9.78
C ALA A 219 12.13 -0.11 -10.81
N LYS A 220 12.04 1.22 -10.82
CA LYS A 220 12.81 2.11 -11.68
C LYS A 220 14.27 2.27 -11.23
N GLY A 221 14.67 1.74 -10.08
CA GLY A 221 16.03 1.77 -9.56
C GLY A 221 16.33 2.91 -8.59
N TYR A 222 15.32 3.64 -8.12
CA TYR A 222 15.50 4.64 -7.07
C TYR A 222 15.81 3.97 -5.72
N SER A 223 16.53 4.66 -4.85
CA SER A 223 16.72 4.24 -3.46
C SER A 223 15.37 4.17 -2.71
N ILE A 224 15.31 3.47 -1.58
CA ILE A 224 14.10 3.45 -0.71
C ILE A 224 13.74 4.88 -0.28
N GLU A 225 14.73 5.69 0.12
CA GLU A 225 14.54 7.06 0.55
C GLU A 225 13.92 7.93 -0.56
N ASP A 226 14.53 7.91 -1.75
CA ASP A 226 14.04 8.69 -2.89
C ASP A 226 12.68 8.19 -3.36
N SER A 227 12.45 6.87 -3.37
CA SER A 227 11.17 6.28 -3.72
C SER A 227 10.05 6.75 -2.79
N VAL A 228 10.32 6.83 -1.48
CA VAL A 228 9.35 7.32 -0.50
C VAL A 228 9.11 8.82 -0.67
N LYS A 229 10.16 9.65 -0.88
CA LYS A 229 10.02 11.10 -1.11
C LYS A 229 9.18 11.39 -2.35
N LEU A 230 9.54 10.81 -3.49
CA LEU A 230 8.80 10.98 -4.75
C LEU A 230 7.36 10.48 -4.65
N SER A 231 7.13 9.39 -3.92
CA SER A 231 5.78 8.87 -3.69
C SER A 231 4.95 9.78 -2.79
N LYS A 232 5.58 10.45 -1.80
CA LYS A 232 4.91 11.46 -0.96
C LYS A 232 4.49 12.68 -1.79
N GLU A 233 5.32 13.12 -2.73
CA GLU A 233 4.98 14.20 -3.67
C GLU A 233 3.82 13.79 -4.57
N TYR A 234 3.90 12.63 -5.18
CA TYR A 234 2.85 12.09 -6.06
C TYR A 234 1.51 11.95 -5.34
N ILE A 235 1.46 11.32 -4.14
CA ILE A 235 0.21 11.17 -3.41
C ILE A 235 -0.35 12.51 -2.92
N THR A 236 0.51 13.46 -2.60
CA THR A 236 0.10 14.82 -2.21
C THR A 236 -0.61 15.51 -3.37
N LEU A 237 -0.06 15.41 -4.58
CA LEU A 237 -0.69 15.93 -5.80
C LEU A 237 -2.01 15.23 -6.09
N ALA A 238 -2.04 13.89 -5.99
CA ALA A 238 -3.25 13.10 -6.22
C ALA A 238 -4.37 13.44 -5.21
N ILE A 239 -4.04 13.69 -3.93
CA ILE A 239 -5.02 14.12 -2.92
C ILE A 239 -5.54 15.54 -3.19
N LYS A 240 -4.67 16.49 -3.57
CA LYS A 240 -5.07 17.85 -3.95
C LYS A 240 -6.07 17.88 -5.11
N ASN A 241 -5.95 16.91 -6.00
CA ASN A 241 -6.80 16.73 -7.17
C ASN A 241 -7.79 15.56 -7.04
N SER A 242 -8.12 15.20 -5.79
CA SER A 242 -9.17 14.23 -5.50
C SER A 242 -10.54 14.80 -5.88
N PHE A 243 -11.45 13.94 -6.28
CA PHE A 243 -12.77 14.35 -6.77
C PHE A 243 -13.89 13.52 -6.16
N PRO A 244 -15.10 14.11 -5.99
CA PRO A 244 -16.23 13.37 -5.49
C PRO A 244 -16.81 12.45 -6.57
N ILE A 245 -17.06 11.20 -6.20
CA ILE A 245 -17.91 10.27 -6.93
C ILE A 245 -18.86 9.61 -5.95
N GLY A 246 -20.07 9.31 -6.35
CA GLY A 246 -21.06 8.74 -5.46
C GLY A 246 -21.37 9.64 -4.25
N HIS A 247 -21.76 9.04 -3.13
CA HIS A 247 -22.25 9.77 -1.95
C HIS A 247 -21.34 9.64 -0.71
N GLY A 248 -20.21 8.92 -0.82
CA GLY A 248 -19.26 8.68 0.27
C GLY A 248 -17.91 9.33 0.05
N VAL A 249 -16.86 8.59 0.38
CA VAL A 249 -15.45 9.01 0.26
C VAL A 249 -14.98 8.79 -1.17
N GLY A 250 -14.69 9.86 -1.91
CA GLY A 250 -14.20 9.79 -3.29
C GLY A 250 -12.71 9.39 -3.38
N PRO A 251 -12.25 8.99 -4.57
CA PRO A 251 -10.87 8.59 -4.83
C PRO A 251 -9.92 9.77 -4.99
N VAL A 252 -8.63 9.47 -4.94
CA VAL A 252 -7.56 10.40 -5.32
C VAL A 252 -7.40 10.50 -6.85
N GLY A 253 -6.81 11.59 -7.33
CA GLY A 253 -6.61 11.84 -8.77
C GLY A 253 -5.33 11.20 -9.30
N HIS A 254 -5.35 9.88 -9.60
CA HIS A 254 -4.15 9.12 -10.00
C HIS A 254 -3.43 9.65 -11.24
N PHE A 255 -4.18 10.19 -12.23
CA PHE A 255 -3.67 10.55 -13.55
C PHE A 255 -3.52 12.05 -13.75
N ILE A 256 -3.59 12.88 -12.69
CA ILE A 256 -3.65 14.33 -12.81
C ILE A 256 -2.51 14.92 -13.64
N ASP A 257 -1.27 14.50 -13.37
CA ASP A 257 -0.09 14.96 -14.10
C ASP A 257 -0.15 14.65 -15.61
N LEU A 258 -0.65 13.44 -15.94
CA LEU A 258 -0.85 13.04 -17.35
C LEU A 258 -1.97 13.82 -18.02
N TYR A 259 -3.07 14.07 -17.33
CA TYR A 259 -4.18 14.82 -17.86
C TYR A 259 -3.80 16.28 -18.11
N GLU A 260 -3.05 16.92 -17.19
CA GLU A 260 -2.55 18.27 -17.35
C GLU A 260 -1.59 18.37 -18.55
N ARG A 261 -0.63 17.45 -18.68
CA ARG A 261 0.29 17.42 -19.82
C ARG A 261 -0.40 17.15 -21.15
N ALA A 262 -1.46 16.36 -21.16
CA ALA A 262 -2.25 16.06 -22.34
C ALA A 262 -3.35 17.10 -22.65
N ASN A 263 -3.46 18.17 -21.85
CA ASN A 263 -4.51 19.18 -21.93
C ASN A 263 -5.93 18.58 -21.89
N LEU A 264 -6.12 17.48 -21.16
CA LEU A 264 -7.42 16.84 -21.00
C LEU A 264 -8.24 17.56 -19.92
N ASN A 265 -9.49 17.91 -20.27
CA ASN A 265 -10.43 18.45 -19.28
C ASN A 265 -10.99 17.27 -18.45
N TYR A 266 -10.64 17.24 -17.17
CA TYR A 266 -11.06 16.18 -16.22
C TYR A 266 -11.94 16.70 -15.06
N LYS A 267 -12.37 17.97 -15.15
CA LYS A 267 -13.28 18.63 -14.17
C LYS A 267 -14.69 18.67 -14.68
#